data_1fcc872824384bfe55c8f61da4a65922
#
_entry.id   1fcc872824384bfe55c8f61da4a65922
#
_cell.length_a   1.000
_cell.length_b   1.000
_cell.length_c   1.000
_cell.angle_alpha   90.00
_cell.angle_beta   90.00
_cell.angle_gamma   90.00
#
_symmetry.space_group_name_H-M   'P 1'
#
loop_
_entity.id
_entity.type
_entity.pdbx_description
1 polymer ?
#
loop_
_entity_poly.entity_id
_entity_poly.type
_entity_poly.pdbx_seq_one_letter_code
_entity_poly.pdbx_strand_id
1 'polypeptide(L)'
;MQKFLLIILDGFGLRDEREGNAVAQANTPNLDRLLNECPLSKIETSGKFVGLPDGIMGNSEVGHMNMGAGRIVRQDLVRINDSVESDELKNNPQLQ
;
A
#
# COMPACT_ATOMS: atom_id res chain seq x y z
N MET A 1 6.07 -30.70 -5.90
CA MET A 1 5.22 -29.56 -5.43
C MET A 1 6.10 -28.32 -5.37
N GLN A 2 5.69 -27.26 -6.04
CA GLN A 2 6.40 -25.98 -5.99
C GLN A 2 6.08 -25.28 -4.67
N LYS A 3 7.10 -24.85 -3.94
CA LYS A 3 6.94 -24.16 -2.65
C LYS A 3 7.15 -22.68 -2.85
N PHE A 4 6.32 -21.86 -2.23
CA PHE A 4 6.42 -20.41 -2.24
C PHE A 4 6.63 -19.89 -0.81
N LEU A 5 7.41 -18.84 -0.68
CA LEU A 5 7.61 -18.09 0.56
C LEU A 5 7.38 -16.61 0.27
N LEU A 6 6.41 -16.01 0.94
CA LEU A 6 6.17 -14.57 0.93
C LEU A 6 6.73 -13.99 2.23
N ILE A 7 7.65 -13.03 2.11
CA ILE A 7 8.20 -12.29 3.25
C ILE A 7 7.76 -10.83 3.11
N ILE A 8 7.09 -10.30 4.12
CA ILE A 8 6.62 -8.92 4.17
C ILE A 8 7.49 -8.17 5.18
N LEU A 9 8.24 -7.18 4.68
CA LEU A 9 8.99 -6.24 5.51
C LEU A 9 8.14 -5.00 5.73
N ASP A 10 7.25 -5.08 6.71
CA ASP A 10 6.27 -4.02 6.99
C ASP A 10 6.97 -2.72 7.42
N GLY A 11 6.55 -1.59 6.86
CA GLY A 11 7.18 -0.30 7.08
C GLY A 11 8.49 -0.08 6.31
N PHE A 12 8.91 -1.04 5.47
CA PHE A 12 10.09 -0.90 4.63
C PHE A 12 9.78 -0.01 3.43
N GLY A 13 10.47 1.14 3.33
CA GLY A 13 10.36 2.08 2.21
C GLY A 13 11.66 2.22 1.44
N LEU A 14 11.57 2.78 0.24
CA LEU A 14 12.72 3.10 -0.60
C LEU A 14 13.00 4.60 -0.54
N ARG A 15 14.23 4.95 -0.19
CA ARG A 15 14.71 6.32 -0.10
C ARG A 15 16.19 6.36 -0.47
N ASP A 16 16.57 7.29 -1.33
CA ASP A 16 17.95 7.38 -1.82
C ASP A 16 18.89 8.07 -0.81
N GLU A 17 18.36 9.05 -0.05
CA GLU A 17 19.17 9.74 0.96
C GLU A 17 19.63 8.80 2.07
N ARG A 18 20.88 8.93 2.44
CA ARG A 18 21.51 8.09 3.47
C ARG A 18 21.26 8.62 4.89
N GLU A 19 21.20 9.94 5.06
CA GLU A 19 20.97 10.57 6.35
C GLU A 19 19.54 10.21 6.87
N GLY A 20 19.46 9.75 8.11
CA GLY A 20 18.20 9.30 8.71
C GLY A 20 17.58 8.04 8.07
N ASN A 21 18.32 7.35 7.21
CA ASN A 21 17.86 6.13 6.51
C ASN A 21 18.57 4.90 7.07
N ALA A 22 17.94 4.23 8.03
CA ALA A 22 18.50 3.06 8.68
C ALA A 22 18.73 1.90 7.70
N VAL A 23 17.88 1.73 6.70
CA VAL A 23 18.04 0.69 5.67
C VAL A 23 19.31 0.91 4.86
N ALA A 24 19.56 2.14 4.39
CA ALA A 24 20.75 2.47 3.61
C ALA A 24 22.05 2.46 4.44
N GLN A 25 21.95 2.52 5.76
CA GLN A 25 23.11 2.51 6.66
C GLN A 25 23.41 1.13 7.24
N ALA A 26 22.44 0.23 7.23
CA ALA A 26 22.59 -1.12 7.76
C ALA A 26 23.52 -1.96 6.88
N ASN A 27 24.21 -2.90 7.50
CA ASN A 27 25.00 -3.90 6.79
C ASN A 27 24.11 -5.11 6.45
N THR A 28 23.54 -5.11 5.25
CA THR A 28 22.55 -6.09 4.80
C THR A 28 22.97 -6.79 3.50
N PRO A 29 24.12 -7.50 3.46
CA PRO A 29 24.68 -8.01 2.21
C PRO A 29 23.77 -8.98 1.45
N ASN A 30 22.96 -9.76 2.15
CA ASN A 30 22.02 -10.68 1.50
C ASN A 30 20.81 -9.95 0.90
N LEU A 31 20.25 -8.96 1.61
CA LEU A 31 19.17 -8.13 1.09
C LEU A 31 19.65 -7.30 -0.10
N ASP A 32 20.81 -6.69 0.02
CA ASP A 32 21.45 -5.89 -1.04
C ASP A 32 21.66 -6.75 -2.30
N ARG A 33 22.14 -7.98 -2.14
CA ARG A 33 22.28 -8.91 -3.25
C ARG A 33 20.94 -9.23 -3.91
N LEU A 34 19.90 -9.53 -3.12
CA LEU A 34 18.55 -9.83 -3.66
C LEU A 34 17.97 -8.65 -4.42
N LEU A 35 18.11 -7.43 -3.89
CA LEU A 35 17.63 -6.22 -4.56
C LEU A 35 18.35 -5.91 -5.86
N ASN A 36 19.62 -6.34 -6.01
CA ASN A 36 20.41 -6.11 -7.21
C ASN A 36 20.31 -7.23 -8.26
N GLU A 37 20.12 -8.47 -7.85
CA GLU A 37 20.17 -9.64 -8.74
C GLU A 37 18.80 -10.19 -9.11
N CYS A 38 17.77 -9.92 -8.32
CA CYS A 38 16.43 -10.44 -8.54
C CYS A 38 15.53 -9.39 -9.23
N PRO A 39 14.47 -9.83 -9.95
CA PRO A 39 13.48 -8.91 -10.47
C PRO A 39 12.87 -8.04 -9.37
N LEU A 40 12.84 -6.74 -9.58
CA LEU A 40 12.32 -5.75 -8.65
C LEU A 40 11.23 -4.91 -9.31
N SER A 41 10.15 -4.66 -8.59
CA SER A 41 9.16 -3.66 -8.96
C SER A 41 8.82 -2.78 -7.77
N LYS A 42 8.45 -1.53 -8.06
CA LYS A 42 8.00 -0.56 -7.05
C LYS A 42 6.49 -0.50 -7.05
N ILE A 43 5.91 -0.40 -5.88
CA ILE A 43 4.47 -0.21 -5.69
C ILE A 43 4.21 1.06 -4.89
N GLU A 44 3.09 1.71 -5.17
CA GLU A 44 2.60 2.82 -4.38
C GLU A 44 1.94 2.30 -3.09
N THR A 45 2.17 3.01 -1.99
CA THR A 45 1.71 2.59 -0.66
C THR A 45 0.83 3.61 0.04
N SER A 46 0.34 4.62 -0.67
CA SER A 46 -0.45 5.72 -0.11
C SER A 46 -1.61 6.13 -1.02
N GLY A 47 -2.54 6.90 -0.48
CA GLY A 47 -3.64 7.50 -1.22
C GLY A 47 -4.52 6.50 -1.95
N LYS A 48 -5.03 6.89 -3.10
CA LYS A 48 -5.94 6.07 -3.93
C LYS A 48 -5.36 4.72 -4.37
N PHE A 49 -4.06 4.59 -4.42
CA PHE A 49 -3.39 3.34 -4.79
C PHE A 49 -3.58 2.23 -3.76
N VAL A 50 -3.94 2.58 -2.53
CA VAL A 50 -4.25 1.63 -1.45
C VAL A 50 -5.67 1.76 -0.93
N GLY A 51 -6.55 2.49 -1.63
CA GLY A 51 -7.95 2.65 -1.28
C GLY A 51 -8.23 3.74 -0.24
N LEU A 52 -7.28 4.66 -0.04
CA LEU A 52 -7.40 5.84 0.81
C LEU A 52 -7.61 7.11 -0.02
N PRO A 53 -8.12 8.21 0.57
CA PRO A 53 -8.14 9.51 -0.10
C PRO A 53 -6.74 9.97 -0.51
N ASP A 54 -6.66 10.78 -1.57
CA ASP A 54 -5.39 11.35 -2.01
C ASP A 54 -4.70 12.13 -0.89
N GLY A 55 -3.38 12.01 -0.81
CA GLY A 55 -2.55 12.65 0.22
C GLY A 55 -2.53 11.95 1.58
N ILE A 56 -3.32 10.91 1.77
CA ILE A 56 -3.31 10.13 3.02
C ILE A 56 -2.26 9.03 2.93
N MET A 57 -1.37 9.02 3.91
CA MET A 57 -0.33 8.00 4.04
C MET A 57 -0.96 6.63 4.32
N GLY A 58 -0.47 5.60 3.65
CA GLY A 58 -0.88 4.22 3.89
C GLY A 58 -0.46 3.72 5.28
N ASN A 59 -0.99 2.57 5.62
CA ASN A 59 -0.67 1.86 6.86
C ASN A 59 -0.70 0.35 6.63
N SER A 60 -0.27 -0.41 7.65
CA SER A 60 -0.21 -1.86 7.59
C SER A 60 -1.56 -2.51 7.30
N GLU A 61 -2.64 -2.00 7.88
CA GLU A 61 -3.98 -2.57 7.71
C GLU A 61 -4.45 -2.52 6.25
N VAL A 62 -4.42 -1.35 5.62
CA VAL A 62 -4.85 -1.23 4.22
C VAL A 62 -3.91 -1.96 3.26
N GLY A 63 -2.61 -1.99 3.53
CA GLY A 63 -1.63 -2.71 2.73
C GLY A 63 -1.88 -4.22 2.75
N HIS A 64 -2.03 -4.81 3.92
CA HIS A 64 -2.33 -6.23 4.07
C HIS A 64 -3.71 -6.60 3.50
N MET A 65 -4.70 -5.73 3.67
CA MET A 65 -6.02 -5.94 3.10
C MET A 65 -5.97 -5.99 1.56
N ASN A 66 -5.24 -5.08 0.93
CA ASN A 66 -5.08 -5.07 -0.53
C ASN A 66 -4.33 -6.30 -1.04
N MET A 67 -3.27 -6.72 -0.35
CA MET A 67 -2.54 -7.94 -0.69
C MET A 67 -3.43 -9.19 -0.57
N GLY A 68 -4.18 -9.30 0.52
CA GLY A 68 -5.09 -10.44 0.73
C GLY A 68 -6.26 -10.47 -0.25
N ALA A 69 -6.77 -9.31 -0.65
CA ALA A 69 -7.86 -9.20 -1.62
C ALA A 69 -7.39 -9.35 -3.08
N GLY A 70 -6.10 -9.20 -3.36
CA GLY A 70 -5.55 -9.17 -4.72
C GLY A 70 -6.04 -7.98 -5.56
N ARG A 71 -6.53 -6.93 -4.92
CA ARG A 71 -7.04 -5.70 -5.55
C ARG A 71 -7.02 -4.54 -4.58
N ILE A 72 -7.18 -3.32 -5.08
CA ILE A 72 -7.39 -2.14 -4.25
C ILE A 72 -8.77 -2.25 -3.56
N VAL A 73 -8.77 -2.23 -2.23
CA VAL A 73 -9.99 -2.21 -1.41
C VAL A 73 -10.25 -0.77 -0.98
N ARG A 74 -11.28 -0.16 -1.53
CA ARG A 74 -11.68 1.20 -1.16
C ARG A 74 -12.15 1.22 0.29
N GLN A 75 -11.55 2.06 1.10
CA GLN A 75 -11.95 2.27 2.48
C GLN A 75 -13.29 3.01 2.55
N ASP A 76 -14.00 2.87 3.66
CA ASP A 76 -15.35 3.45 3.81
C ASP A 76 -15.36 4.97 3.57
N LEU A 77 -14.34 5.68 4.02
CA LEU A 77 -14.22 7.12 3.77
C LEU A 77 -14.19 7.44 2.26
N VAL A 78 -13.46 6.67 1.46
CA VAL A 78 -13.41 6.85 0.00
C VAL A 78 -14.78 6.53 -0.61
N ARG A 79 -15.41 5.44 -0.18
CA ARG A 79 -16.74 5.03 -0.67
C ARG A 79 -17.81 6.08 -0.37
N ILE A 80 -17.76 6.67 0.82
CA ILE A 80 -18.67 7.75 1.22
C ILE A 80 -18.42 9.00 0.37
N ASN A 81 -17.17 9.41 0.21
CA ASN A 81 -16.81 10.57 -0.60
C ASN A 81 -17.29 10.38 -2.06
N ASP A 82 -16.98 9.23 -2.67
CA ASP A 82 -17.41 8.90 -4.02
C ASP A 82 -18.95 8.96 -4.16
N SER A 83 -19.68 8.45 -3.15
CA SER A 83 -21.15 8.46 -3.13
C SER A 83 -21.74 9.87 -2.98
N VAL A 84 -21.04 10.77 -2.25
CA VAL A 84 -21.42 12.18 -2.17
C VAL A 84 -21.17 12.89 -3.49
N GLU A 85 -19.99 12.69 -4.08
CA GLU A 85 -19.59 13.34 -5.34
C GLU A 85 -20.44 12.89 -6.53
N SER A 86 -20.89 11.63 -6.53
CA SER A 86 -21.76 11.07 -7.57
C SER A 86 -23.26 11.32 -7.37
N ASP A 87 -23.67 12.05 -6.31
CA ASP A 87 -25.07 12.23 -5.88
C ASP A 87 -25.82 10.91 -5.51
N GLU A 88 -25.11 9.79 -5.42
CA GLU A 88 -25.72 8.51 -5.02
C GLU A 88 -26.30 8.57 -3.60
N LEU A 89 -25.58 9.23 -2.68
CA LEU A 89 -26.01 9.40 -1.30
C LEU A 89 -27.35 10.15 -1.22
N LYS A 90 -27.55 11.19 -2.03
CA LYS A 90 -28.76 11.99 -2.10
C LYS A 90 -29.97 11.17 -2.57
N ASN A 91 -29.74 10.17 -3.40
CA ASN A 91 -30.77 9.31 -3.95
C ASN A 91 -30.93 8.00 -3.18
N ASN A 92 -30.27 7.86 -2.04
CA ASN A 92 -30.36 6.65 -1.22
C ASN A 92 -31.73 6.55 -0.55
N PRO A 93 -32.54 5.51 -0.85
CA PRO A 93 -33.90 5.39 -0.33
C PRO A 93 -33.99 5.19 1.18
N GLN A 94 -32.87 4.87 1.85
CA GLN A 94 -32.82 4.75 3.31
C GLN A 94 -32.57 6.08 4.02
N LEU A 95 -32.17 7.11 3.27
CA LEU A 95 -31.93 8.46 3.77
C LEU A 95 -33.05 9.45 3.42
N GLN A 96 -34.03 9.01 2.67
CA GLN A 96 -35.27 9.71 2.34
C GLN A 96 -36.40 9.19 3.26
#